data_89b44ec65c572717d55af9997799d3b7
#
_entry.id   89b44ec65c572717d55af9997799d3b7
#
_cell.length_a   1.000
_cell.length_b   1.000
_cell.length_c   1.000
_cell.angle_alpha   90.00
_cell.angle_beta   90.00
_cell.angle_gamma   90.00
#
_symmetry.space_group_name_H-M   'P 1'
#
loop_
_entity.id
_entity.type
_entity.pdbx_description
1 polymer ?
#
loop_
_entity_poly.entity_id
_entity_poly.type
_entity_poly.pdbx_seq_one_letter_code
_entity_poly.pdbx_strand_id
1 'polypeptide(L)'
;MAVSVPVFYDCEASDVEGYPIEIGWAFLDPEAGTVVSESHLIRPPDDWPIKESWDRAAERLHGIALSQLRLDGRPVWEIARRMNEALGGRELFSDAPQDEAWLRLLFDAAGLEPTFLVRRTDARVLISRVAGERGLDEAAYARTKAKAADLAPRRHRAEADARHLAVLWNIVARGTLAP
;
A
#
# COMPACT_ATOMS: atom_id res chain seq x y z
N MET A 1 9.41 -15.48 19.66
CA MET A 1 8.29 -14.56 19.38
C MET A 1 7.96 -14.70 17.89
N ALA A 2 6.70 -14.95 17.51
CA ALA A 2 6.32 -14.98 16.11
C ALA A 2 6.57 -13.59 15.50
N VAL A 3 7.35 -13.53 14.43
CA VAL A 3 7.58 -12.27 13.70
C VAL A 3 6.22 -11.84 13.14
N SER A 4 5.73 -10.70 13.58
CA SER A 4 4.50 -10.12 13.05
C SER A 4 4.67 -9.96 11.52
N VAL A 5 3.72 -10.48 10.76
CA VAL A 5 3.74 -10.34 9.30
C VAL A 5 3.43 -8.88 8.96
N PRO A 6 4.36 -8.17 8.29
CA PRO A 6 4.13 -6.78 7.92
C PRO A 6 3.00 -6.66 6.90
N VAL A 7 2.28 -5.55 6.97
CA VAL A 7 1.36 -5.10 5.94
C VAL A 7 2.07 -4.04 5.11
N PHE A 8 1.99 -4.14 3.80
CA PHE A 8 2.44 -3.09 2.89
C PHE A 8 1.23 -2.34 2.37
N TYR A 9 1.32 -1.01 2.31
CA TYR A 9 0.26 -0.16 1.78
C TYR A 9 0.83 0.88 0.84
N ASP A 10 -0.02 1.38 -0.02
CA ASP A 10 0.29 2.39 -1.02
C ASP A 10 -0.92 3.28 -1.26
N CYS A 11 -0.71 4.54 -1.63
CA CYS A 11 -1.75 5.49 -1.98
C CYS A 11 -1.49 6.06 -3.37
N GLU A 12 -2.56 6.22 -4.15
CA GLU A 12 -2.56 7.15 -5.27
C GLU A 12 -3.23 8.46 -4.84
N ALA A 13 -2.76 9.58 -5.38
CA ALA A 13 -3.27 10.90 -5.01
C ALA A 13 -3.55 11.78 -6.23
N SER A 14 -4.38 12.79 -6.01
CA SER A 14 -4.73 13.78 -7.05
C SER A 14 -3.54 14.62 -7.50
N ASP A 15 -2.55 14.80 -6.64
CA ASP A 15 -1.28 15.49 -6.81
C ASP A 15 -0.35 15.10 -5.65
N VAL A 16 0.95 15.41 -5.75
CA VAL A 16 1.95 15.16 -4.69
C VAL A 16 1.57 15.82 -3.35
N GLU A 17 1.00 17.03 -3.40
CA GLU A 17 0.47 17.74 -2.24
C GLU A 17 -1.06 17.68 -2.18
N GLY A 18 -1.67 16.81 -2.98
CA GLY A 18 -3.11 16.69 -3.11
C GLY A 18 -3.74 15.71 -2.14
N TYR A 19 -4.88 15.16 -2.53
CA TYR A 19 -5.73 14.30 -1.71
C TYR A 19 -5.63 12.85 -2.15
N PRO A 20 -5.71 11.88 -1.23
CA PRO A 20 -5.70 10.47 -1.61
C PRO A 20 -6.96 10.12 -2.42
N ILE A 21 -6.76 9.38 -3.49
CA ILE A 21 -7.83 8.96 -4.42
C ILE A 21 -7.96 7.43 -4.53
N GLU A 22 -6.93 6.70 -4.16
CA GLU A 22 -6.96 5.25 -3.98
C GLU A 22 -6.07 4.88 -2.79
N ILE A 23 -6.48 3.90 -2.02
CA ILE A 23 -5.68 3.25 -0.99
C ILE A 23 -5.69 1.75 -1.22
N GLY A 24 -4.53 1.10 -1.14
CA GLY A 24 -4.38 -0.33 -1.25
C GLY A 24 -3.45 -0.90 -0.18
N TRP A 25 -3.67 -2.16 0.17
CA TRP A 25 -2.78 -2.88 1.09
C TRP A 25 -2.65 -4.33 0.70
N ALA A 26 -1.54 -4.93 1.11
CA ALA A 26 -1.27 -6.33 0.89
C ALA A 26 -0.41 -6.90 2.03
N PHE A 27 -0.61 -8.16 2.34
CA PHE A 27 0.20 -8.90 3.31
C PHE A 27 0.18 -10.40 3.00
N LEU A 28 1.14 -11.12 3.55
CA LEU A 28 1.13 -12.56 3.50
C LEU A 28 0.13 -13.10 4.53
N ASP A 29 -0.87 -13.85 4.07
CA ASP A 29 -1.70 -14.64 4.97
C ASP A 29 -0.89 -15.85 5.46
N PRO A 30 -0.59 -15.94 6.77
CA PRO A 30 0.23 -17.01 7.30
C PRO A 30 -0.45 -18.39 7.26
N GLU A 31 -1.77 -18.44 7.26
CA GLU A 31 -2.57 -19.68 7.23
C GLU A 31 -2.71 -20.20 5.79
N ALA A 32 -3.09 -19.32 4.88
CA ALA A 32 -3.20 -19.69 3.46
C ALA A 32 -1.84 -19.80 2.75
N GLY A 33 -0.79 -19.14 3.27
CA GLY A 33 0.52 -19.09 2.65
C GLY A 33 0.61 -18.22 1.40
N THR A 34 -0.46 -17.47 1.09
CA THR A 34 -0.60 -16.63 -0.10
C THR A 34 -0.64 -15.15 0.25
N VAL A 35 -0.27 -14.30 -0.70
CA VAL A 35 -0.41 -12.84 -0.54
C VAL A 35 -1.86 -12.45 -0.83
N VAL A 36 -2.51 -11.86 0.15
CA VAL A 36 -3.83 -11.24 0.03
C VAL A 36 -3.66 -9.74 -0.17
N SER A 37 -4.52 -9.14 -0.97
CA SER A 37 -4.52 -7.71 -1.26
C SER A 37 -5.93 -7.17 -1.42
N GLU A 38 -6.11 -5.89 -1.15
CA GLU A 38 -7.38 -5.18 -1.27
C GLU A 38 -7.09 -3.71 -1.60
N SER A 39 -7.94 -3.06 -2.40
CA SER A 39 -7.89 -1.61 -2.62
C SER A 39 -9.28 -0.99 -2.74
N HIS A 40 -9.33 0.31 -2.51
CA HIS A 40 -10.52 1.11 -2.62
C HIS A 40 -10.24 2.45 -3.28
N LEU A 41 -11.03 2.79 -4.30
CA LEU A 41 -11.15 4.15 -4.77
C LEU A 41 -11.86 4.99 -3.71
N ILE A 42 -11.33 6.18 -3.46
CA ILE A 42 -11.84 7.10 -2.45
C ILE A 42 -12.78 8.08 -3.12
N ARG A 43 -14.03 8.15 -2.64
CA ARG A 43 -14.94 9.24 -2.99
C ARG A 43 -14.54 10.46 -2.17
N PRO A 44 -14.05 11.53 -2.83
CA PRO A 44 -13.66 12.74 -2.11
C PRO A 44 -14.83 13.32 -1.33
N PRO A 45 -14.65 13.68 -0.05
CA PRO A 45 -15.62 14.50 0.69
C PRO A 45 -15.85 15.86 0.03
N ASP A 46 -16.99 16.49 0.28
CA ASP A 46 -17.37 17.75 -0.35
C ASP A 46 -16.46 18.92 0.03
N ASP A 47 -15.82 18.86 1.18
CA ASP A 47 -14.88 19.86 1.69
C ASP A 47 -13.45 19.73 1.12
N TRP A 48 -13.15 18.66 0.39
CA TRP A 48 -11.87 18.55 -0.30
C TRP A 48 -11.93 19.31 -1.64
N PRO A 49 -11.09 20.35 -1.86
CA PRO A 49 -11.02 21.07 -3.13
C PRO A 49 -10.27 20.24 -4.19
N ILE A 50 -10.73 19.00 -4.42
CA ILE A 50 -10.05 18.00 -5.25
C ILE A 50 -9.84 18.47 -6.70
N LYS A 51 -10.71 19.36 -7.22
CA LYS A 51 -10.58 19.85 -8.59
C LYS A 51 -9.42 20.83 -8.74
N GLU A 52 -9.17 21.62 -7.72
CA GLU A 52 -8.05 22.59 -7.69
C GLU A 52 -6.70 21.88 -7.55
N SER A 53 -6.68 20.72 -6.91
CA SER A 53 -5.47 19.88 -6.72
C SER A 53 -5.37 18.72 -7.70
N TRP A 54 -6.07 18.77 -8.85
CA TRP A 54 -6.04 17.68 -9.82
C TRP A 54 -4.91 17.83 -10.82
N ASP A 55 -3.86 17.01 -10.70
CA ASP A 55 -2.76 16.98 -11.65
C ASP A 55 -3.00 15.97 -12.79
N ARG A 56 -2.96 16.48 -14.02
CA ARG A 56 -3.06 15.67 -15.23
C ARG A 56 -1.89 14.70 -15.43
N ALA A 57 -0.71 14.99 -14.87
CA ALA A 57 0.42 14.07 -14.95
C ALA A 57 0.21 12.88 -14.00
N ALA A 58 -0.28 13.13 -12.79
CA ALA A 58 -0.70 12.09 -11.85
C ALA A 58 -1.81 11.21 -12.46
N GLU A 59 -2.85 11.82 -13.04
CA GLU A 59 -3.93 11.09 -13.73
C GLU A 59 -3.40 10.16 -14.83
N ARG A 60 -2.43 10.60 -15.64
CA ARG A 60 -1.82 9.74 -16.65
C ARG A 60 -1.00 8.59 -16.07
N LEU A 61 -0.44 8.79 -14.89
CA LEU A 61 0.40 7.80 -14.21
C LEU A 61 -0.44 6.65 -13.64
N HIS A 62 -1.44 6.96 -12.82
CA HIS A 62 -2.31 5.96 -12.16
C HIS A 62 -3.55 5.57 -12.99
N GLY A 63 -3.92 6.37 -13.99
CA GLY A 63 -5.04 6.09 -14.89
C GLY A 63 -6.44 6.22 -14.25
N ILE A 64 -6.56 6.89 -13.09
CA ILE A 64 -7.82 7.09 -12.37
C ILE A 64 -8.37 8.47 -12.75
N ALA A 65 -9.56 8.52 -13.33
CA ALA A 65 -10.23 9.77 -13.66
C ALA A 65 -11.03 10.31 -12.46
N LEU A 66 -11.11 11.64 -12.32
CA LEU A 66 -11.91 12.29 -11.28
C LEU A 66 -13.40 11.88 -11.31
N SER A 67 -13.96 11.65 -12.50
CA SER A 67 -15.34 11.17 -12.65
C SER A 67 -15.53 9.76 -12.07
N GLN A 68 -14.52 8.92 -12.17
CA GLN A 68 -14.55 7.56 -11.63
C GLN A 68 -14.63 7.55 -10.10
N LEU A 69 -13.96 8.47 -9.42
CA LEU A 69 -14.02 8.57 -7.95
C LEU A 69 -15.46 8.85 -7.45
N ARG A 70 -16.24 9.58 -8.23
CA ARG A 70 -17.64 9.89 -7.89
C ARG A 70 -18.58 8.72 -8.12
N LEU A 71 -18.31 7.92 -9.14
CA LEU A 71 -19.13 6.77 -9.51
C LEU A 71 -18.81 5.52 -8.69
N ASP A 72 -17.52 5.18 -8.58
CA ASP A 72 -17.04 3.91 -8.04
C ASP A 72 -16.38 4.06 -6.67
N GLY A 73 -16.04 5.30 -6.27
CA GLY A 73 -15.37 5.57 -4.99
C GLY A 73 -16.28 5.32 -3.79
N ARG A 74 -15.69 4.80 -2.72
CA ARG A 74 -16.35 4.60 -1.43
C ARG A 74 -16.15 5.82 -0.52
N PRO A 75 -17.11 6.12 0.36
CA PRO A 75 -16.94 7.16 1.37
C PRO A 75 -15.73 6.88 2.26
N VAL A 76 -15.00 7.93 2.67
CA VAL A 76 -13.80 7.84 3.51
C VAL A 76 -14.03 7.03 4.80
N TRP A 77 -15.20 7.17 5.44
CA TRP A 77 -15.53 6.48 6.68
C TRP A 77 -15.70 4.96 6.48
N GLU A 78 -16.22 4.50 5.33
CA GLU A 78 -16.30 3.07 5.01
C GLU A 78 -14.90 2.46 4.85
N ILE A 79 -14.00 3.17 4.15
CA ILE A 79 -12.64 2.72 3.89
C ILE A 79 -11.86 2.66 5.21
N ALA A 80 -11.88 3.73 6.01
CA ALA A 80 -11.19 3.78 7.29
C ALA A 80 -11.68 2.67 8.25
N ARG A 81 -13.00 2.44 8.32
CA ARG A 81 -13.58 1.32 9.08
C ARG A 81 -13.09 -0.03 8.57
N ARG A 82 -13.11 -0.24 7.24
CA ARG A 82 -12.64 -1.48 6.61
C ARG A 82 -11.16 -1.74 6.91
N MET A 83 -10.32 -0.70 6.85
CA MET A 83 -8.91 -0.80 7.22
C MET A 83 -8.73 -1.20 8.69
N ASN A 84 -9.47 -0.57 9.60
CA ASN A 84 -9.42 -0.92 11.02
C ASN A 84 -9.86 -2.39 11.28
N GLU A 85 -10.88 -2.87 10.59
CA GLU A 85 -11.34 -4.26 10.67
C GLU A 85 -10.28 -5.25 10.13
N ALA A 86 -9.67 -4.94 8.99
CA ALA A 86 -8.74 -5.83 8.32
C ALA A 86 -7.32 -5.81 8.93
N LEU A 87 -6.90 -4.65 9.45
CA LEU A 87 -5.50 -4.36 9.76
C LEU A 87 -5.25 -4.09 11.26
N GLY A 88 -6.28 -4.11 12.09
CA GLY A 88 -6.18 -3.81 13.52
C GLY A 88 -5.05 -4.59 14.22
N GLY A 89 -4.23 -3.89 14.99
CA GLY A 89 -3.08 -4.46 15.71
C GLY A 89 -1.87 -4.79 14.85
N ARG A 90 -1.90 -4.57 13.52
CA ARG A 90 -0.79 -4.83 12.61
C ARG A 90 0.13 -3.62 12.43
N GLU A 91 1.30 -3.87 11.84
CA GLU A 91 2.26 -2.85 11.45
C GLU A 91 2.23 -2.62 9.95
N LEU A 92 2.05 -1.37 9.53
CA LEU A 92 1.95 -0.96 8.13
C LEU A 92 3.23 -0.26 7.68
N PHE A 93 3.68 -0.58 6.48
CA PHE A 93 4.89 -0.05 5.85
C PHE A 93 4.56 0.41 4.43
N SER A 94 5.10 1.56 4.03
CA SER A 94 5.06 2.08 2.67
C SER A 94 6.48 2.35 2.17
N ASP A 95 6.66 2.47 0.86
CA ASP A 95 7.93 2.88 0.25
C ASP A 95 7.91 4.34 -0.26
N ALA A 96 6.85 5.09 0.04
CA ALA A 96 6.74 6.51 -0.23
C ALA A 96 6.37 7.30 1.05
N PRO A 97 7.15 8.33 1.42
CA PRO A 97 6.90 9.09 2.65
C PRO A 97 5.57 9.88 2.63
N GLN A 98 5.03 10.15 1.44
CA GLN A 98 3.75 10.85 1.26
C GLN A 98 2.55 10.02 1.70
N ASP A 99 2.63 8.69 1.61
CA ASP A 99 1.52 7.78 1.93
C ASP A 99 1.04 7.93 3.36
N GLU A 100 1.94 8.20 4.32
CA GLU A 100 1.55 8.46 5.72
C GLU A 100 0.68 9.72 5.84
N ALA A 101 1.00 10.77 5.08
CA ALA A 101 0.22 12.01 5.09
C ALA A 101 -1.16 11.79 4.46
N TRP A 102 -1.24 11.10 3.34
CA TRP A 102 -2.50 10.78 2.67
C TRP A 102 -3.38 9.83 3.50
N LEU A 103 -2.78 8.83 4.13
CA LEU A 103 -3.51 7.95 5.04
C LEU A 103 -4.08 8.72 6.23
N ARG A 104 -3.33 9.68 6.79
CA ARG A 104 -3.81 10.56 7.85
C ARG A 104 -5.00 11.40 7.37
N LEU A 105 -4.90 12.04 6.19
CA LEU A 105 -6.02 12.80 5.60
C LEU A 105 -7.28 11.96 5.44
N LEU A 106 -7.14 10.69 5.02
CA LEU A 106 -8.27 9.76 4.92
C LEU A 106 -8.94 9.53 6.27
N PHE A 107 -8.15 9.24 7.32
CA PHE A 107 -8.66 8.95 8.65
C PHE A 107 -9.23 10.19 9.35
N ASP A 108 -8.59 11.36 9.19
CA ASP A 108 -9.07 12.65 9.69
C ASP A 108 -10.43 12.98 9.07
N ALA A 109 -10.58 12.85 7.76
CA ALA A 109 -11.86 13.07 7.07
C ALA A 109 -12.94 12.03 7.45
N ALA A 110 -12.53 10.83 7.83
CA ALA A 110 -13.45 9.79 8.33
C ALA A 110 -13.89 10.02 9.78
N GLY A 111 -13.20 10.87 10.54
CA GLY A 111 -13.41 11.05 11.98
C GLY A 111 -13.10 9.78 12.80
N LEU A 112 -12.16 8.96 12.34
CA LEU A 112 -11.77 7.70 12.97
C LEU A 112 -10.26 7.69 13.27
N GLU A 113 -9.89 6.96 14.32
CA GLU A 113 -8.48 6.70 14.63
C GLU A 113 -8.06 5.34 14.07
N PRO A 114 -6.83 5.21 13.52
CA PRO A 114 -6.28 3.93 13.10
C PRO A 114 -6.09 2.98 14.30
N THR A 115 -6.51 1.73 14.14
CA THR A 115 -6.26 0.66 15.13
C THR A 115 -5.01 -0.15 14.83
N PHE A 116 -4.23 0.26 13.86
CA PHE A 116 -2.95 -0.31 13.42
C PHE A 116 -1.83 0.72 13.60
N LEU A 117 -0.58 0.28 13.46
CA LEU A 117 0.59 1.14 13.62
C LEU A 117 1.27 1.40 12.28
N VAL A 118 1.29 2.65 11.83
CA VAL A 118 2.07 3.07 10.66
C VAL A 118 3.54 3.23 11.05
N ARG A 119 4.42 2.55 10.34
CA ARG A 119 5.88 2.59 10.57
C ARG A 119 6.53 3.58 9.62
N ARG A 120 7.38 4.44 10.15
CA ARG A 120 8.19 5.39 9.36
C ARG A 120 9.36 4.74 8.62
N THR A 121 9.64 3.47 8.90
CA THR A 121 10.66 2.73 8.18
C THR A 121 10.14 2.44 6.77
N ASP A 122 10.87 2.89 5.76
CA ASP A 122 10.59 2.57 4.35
C ASP A 122 10.54 1.05 4.16
N ALA A 123 9.51 0.57 3.47
CA ALA A 123 9.28 -0.85 3.20
C ALA A 123 10.49 -1.53 2.52
N ARG A 124 11.18 -0.80 1.63
CA ARG A 124 12.39 -1.30 0.94
C ARG A 124 13.54 -1.50 1.92
N VAL A 125 13.68 -0.61 2.90
CA VAL A 125 14.69 -0.74 3.97
C VAL A 125 14.38 -1.94 4.85
N LEU A 126 13.13 -2.14 5.23
CA LEU A 126 12.69 -3.34 5.97
C LEU A 126 13.05 -4.62 5.20
N ILE A 127 12.67 -4.69 3.92
CA ILE A 127 12.87 -5.88 3.09
C ILE A 127 14.36 -6.15 2.85
N SER A 128 15.14 -5.10 2.57
CA SER A 128 16.61 -5.21 2.38
C SER A 128 17.30 -5.71 3.64
N ARG A 129 16.89 -5.26 4.84
CA ARG A 129 17.42 -5.74 6.12
C ARG A 129 17.15 -7.24 6.29
N VAL A 130 15.90 -7.68 6.04
CA VAL A 130 15.54 -9.10 6.13
C VAL A 130 16.33 -9.94 5.12
N ALA A 131 16.57 -9.42 3.90
CA ALA A 131 17.43 -10.09 2.92
C ALA A 131 18.85 -10.31 3.45
N GLY A 132 19.46 -9.29 4.07
CA GLY A 132 20.77 -9.40 4.70
C GLY A 132 20.78 -10.40 5.86
N GLU A 133 19.78 -10.38 6.74
CA GLU A 133 19.62 -11.33 7.84
C GLU A 133 19.49 -12.79 7.35
N ARG A 134 18.94 -12.98 6.14
CA ARG A 134 18.85 -14.28 5.45
C ARG A 134 20.08 -14.66 4.66
N GLY A 135 21.12 -13.81 4.65
CA GLY A 135 22.38 -14.08 3.94
C GLY A 135 22.29 -13.92 2.42
N LEU A 136 21.31 -13.20 1.89
CA LEU A 136 21.26 -12.90 0.47
C LEU A 136 22.34 -11.85 0.15
N ASP A 137 23.25 -12.20 -0.76
CA ASP A 137 24.15 -11.21 -1.34
C ASP A 137 23.41 -10.26 -2.30
N GLU A 138 24.09 -9.21 -2.76
CA GLU A 138 23.51 -8.21 -3.64
C GLU A 138 22.94 -8.80 -4.94
N ALA A 139 23.65 -9.77 -5.55
CA ALA A 139 23.22 -10.43 -6.77
C ALA A 139 21.97 -11.30 -6.56
N ALA A 140 21.92 -12.05 -5.45
CA ALA A 140 20.75 -12.85 -5.08
C ALA A 140 19.54 -11.96 -4.77
N TYR A 141 19.76 -10.85 -4.06
CA TYR A 141 18.69 -9.89 -3.77
C TYR A 141 18.18 -9.20 -5.06
N ALA A 142 19.08 -8.85 -6.00
CA ALA A 142 18.69 -8.30 -7.29
C ALA A 142 17.82 -9.29 -8.11
N ARG A 143 18.20 -10.58 -8.14
CA ARG A 143 17.38 -11.63 -8.79
C ARG A 143 16.01 -11.79 -8.10
N THR A 144 15.97 -11.68 -6.79
CA THR A 144 14.70 -11.74 -6.01
C THR A 144 13.78 -10.58 -6.37
N LYS A 145 14.33 -9.35 -6.49
CA LYS A 145 13.55 -8.18 -6.95
C LYS A 145 13.01 -8.36 -8.37
N ALA A 146 13.83 -8.86 -9.30
CA ALA A 146 13.39 -9.16 -10.66
C ALA A 146 12.23 -10.17 -10.67
N LYS A 147 12.36 -11.26 -9.91
CA LYS A 147 11.31 -12.26 -9.77
C LYS A 147 10.01 -11.70 -9.18
N ALA A 148 10.10 -10.84 -8.15
CA ALA A 148 8.93 -10.17 -7.60
C ALA A 148 8.25 -9.25 -8.63
N ALA A 149 9.04 -8.55 -9.45
CA ALA A 149 8.51 -7.70 -10.52
C ALA A 149 7.78 -8.50 -11.62
N ASP A 150 8.25 -9.70 -11.94
CA ASP A 150 7.58 -10.59 -12.90
C ASP A 150 6.25 -11.12 -12.36
N LEU A 151 6.18 -11.44 -11.05
CA LEU A 151 5.00 -12.04 -10.41
C LEU A 151 3.94 -11.03 -9.99
N ALA A 152 4.37 -9.84 -9.61
CA ALA A 152 3.53 -8.74 -9.18
C ALA A 152 4.12 -7.43 -9.70
N PRO A 153 3.91 -7.08 -10.98
CA PRO A 153 4.44 -5.86 -11.56
C PRO A 153 3.77 -4.63 -10.94
N ARG A 154 4.59 -3.62 -10.64
CA ARG A 154 4.09 -2.30 -10.23
C ARG A 154 3.35 -1.63 -11.39
N ARG A 155 2.27 -0.91 -11.09
CA ARG A 155 1.38 -0.34 -12.09
C ARG A 155 0.90 1.07 -11.78
N HIS A 156 1.45 1.72 -10.77
CA HIS A 156 0.90 2.96 -10.21
C HIS A 156 -0.59 2.81 -9.89
N ARG A 157 -0.88 1.76 -9.18
CA ARG A 157 -2.18 1.44 -8.60
C ARG A 157 -1.93 0.86 -7.22
N ALA A 158 -2.60 1.41 -6.25
CA ALA A 158 -2.31 1.16 -4.85
C ALA A 158 -2.28 -0.32 -4.47
N GLU A 159 -3.23 -1.15 -4.97
CA GLU A 159 -3.20 -2.60 -4.73
C GLU A 159 -1.98 -3.28 -5.35
N ALA A 160 -1.69 -2.96 -6.63
CA ALA A 160 -0.60 -3.61 -7.36
C ALA A 160 0.75 -3.29 -6.74
N ASP A 161 0.95 -2.05 -6.27
CA ASP A 161 2.21 -1.59 -5.71
C ASP A 161 2.40 -2.11 -4.29
N ALA A 162 1.37 -2.13 -3.45
CA ALA A 162 1.38 -2.81 -2.15
C ALA A 162 1.62 -4.32 -2.29
N ARG A 163 0.97 -4.97 -3.26
CA ARG A 163 1.14 -6.40 -3.56
C ARG A 163 2.56 -6.73 -4.00
N HIS A 164 3.19 -5.87 -4.82
CA HIS A 164 4.59 -6.02 -5.20
C HIS A 164 5.51 -6.12 -3.99
N LEU A 165 5.35 -5.21 -3.02
CA LEU A 165 6.15 -5.20 -1.79
C LEU A 165 5.89 -6.45 -0.95
N ALA A 166 4.64 -6.88 -0.81
CA ALA A 166 4.29 -8.09 -0.06
C ALA A 166 4.84 -9.36 -0.71
N VAL A 167 4.83 -9.47 -2.04
CA VAL A 167 5.42 -10.58 -2.78
C VAL A 167 6.95 -10.58 -2.62
N LEU A 168 7.59 -9.43 -2.76
CA LEU A 168 9.03 -9.30 -2.57
C LEU A 168 9.44 -9.72 -1.14
N TRP A 169 8.72 -9.21 -0.14
CA TRP A 169 8.96 -9.59 1.26
C TRP A 169 8.77 -11.10 1.48
N ASN A 170 7.72 -11.70 0.92
CA ASN A 170 7.47 -13.14 1.05
C ASN A 170 8.61 -13.99 0.48
N ILE A 171 9.11 -13.64 -0.72
CA ILE A 171 10.24 -14.34 -1.34
C ILE A 171 11.48 -14.22 -0.45
N VAL A 172 11.79 -13.02 0.04
CA VAL A 172 12.95 -12.75 0.89
C VAL A 172 12.83 -13.48 2.23
N ALA A 173 11.68 -13.36 2.90
CA ALA A 173 11.49 -13.88 4.25
C ALA A 173 11.40 -15.42 4.31
N ARG A 174 10.81 -16.05 3.29
CA ARG A 174 10.56 -17.49 3.27
C ARG A 174 11.47 -18.28 2.32
N GLY A 175 12.15 -17.62 1.38
CA GLY A 175 12.97 -18.29 0.36
C GLY A 175 12.12 -19.09 -0.66
N THR A 176 10.81 -19.03 -0.56
CA THR A 176 9.88 -19.78 -1.42
C THR A 176 8.75 -18.87 -1.91
N LEU A 177 8.39 -19.09 -3.16
CA LEU A 177 7.09 -18.72 -3.67
C LEU A 177 6.14 -19.88 -3.35
N ALA A 178 5.13 -19.63 -2.54
CA ALA A 178 3.89 -20.34 -2.74
C ALA A 178 3.24 -19.77 -4.02
N PRO A 179 2.73 -20.59 -4.91
CA PRO A 179 2.09 -20.17 -6.14
C PRO A 179 0.89 -19.25 -5.91
#